data_523db2520b8fff2e2af57508dc0edbe2
#
_entry.id   523db2520b8fff2e2af57508dc0edbe2
#
_cell.length_a   1.000
_cell.length_b   1.000
_cell.length_c   1.000
_cell.angle_alpha   90.00
_cell.angle_beta   90.00
_cell.angle_gamma   90.00
#
_symmetry.space_group_name_H-M   'P 1'
#
loop_
_entity.id
_entity.type
_entity.pdbx_description
1 polymer ?
#
loop_
_entity_poly.entity_id
_entity_poly.type
_entity_poly.pdbx_seq_one_letter_code
_entity_poly.pdbx_strand_id
1 'polypeptide(L)'
;MENKKSNLFKNTLILVIITLVAVAALAVVNQITKGPIEQAEINQKAEAYKVVYADANEFGEIDGLDKMIKKATKLFEDNGLSGCTVTEALAVKNSSGDTEGYIIASTSPNGYGGEIDVAIGIKDGKLTGFTVISNSETAGLGSKCSEPDFQKQFKDKAAEVLTYTKTGASSDTEIDAISGATITTNAVTEAVNAAIIFYQSNFGGGVQEMAKPDLTEFYQKAYPGATDFADVENADKLAADFTANLESKYGLANCTVEEVKAVNGGEGYVISTTAIGFAKTAPIQIAIGIKDDKLTGFAVVNQMETPGYGAACTEDDFTSQFAGKKVGVLTAKAGGTADDEIDAISGATFTTNGVTNAVNTAVLFYMDTFGDGAPEVSFESNGADAASGATVQAQ
;
A
#
# COMPACT_ATOMS: atom_id res chain seq x y z
N MET A 1 -6.44 -50.67 -30.50
CA MET A 1 -6.36 -49.84 -29.30
C MET A 1 -4.97 -49.79 -28.65
N GLU A 2 -4.11 -50.77 -28.83
CA GLU A 2 -2.75 -50.83 -28.28
C GLU A 2 -1.79 -49.75 -28.80
N ASN A 3 -1.81 -49.43 -30.10
CA ASN A 3 -0.91 -48.41 -30.67
C ASN A 3 -1.16 -46.97 -30.13
N LYS A 4 -2.39 -46.64 -29.69
CA LYS A 4 -2.69 -45.32 -29.15
C LYS A 4 -2.17 -45.12 -27.72
N LYS A 5 -2.17 -46.20 -26.91
CA LYS A 5 -1.64 -46.18 -25.54
C LYS A 5 -0.10 -46.11 -25.52
N SER A 6 0.58 -46.82 -26.47
CA SER A 6 2.02 -46.79 -26.62
C SER A 6 2.53 -45.39 -27.01
N ASN A 7 1.83 -44.69 -27.93
CA ASN A 7 2.19 -43.33 -28.31
C ASN A 7 1.97 -42.30 -27.21
N LEU A 8 0.92 -42.46 -26.39
CA LEU A 8 0.66 -41.59 -25.26
C LEU A 8 1.78 -41.69 -24.21
N PHE A 9 2.16 -42.91 -23.83
CA PHE A 9 3.25 -43.15 -22.90
C PHE A 9 4.60 -42.61 -23.39
N LYS A 10 4.90 -42.81 -24.68
CA LYS A 10 6.12 -42.27 -25.30
C LYS A 10 6.15 -40.73 -25.32
N ASN A 11 5.04 -40.10 -25.65
CA ASN A 11 4.94 -38.63 -25.64
C ASN A 11 5.05 -38.05 -24.24
N THR A 12 4.43 -38.69 -23.24
CA THR A 12 4.55 -38.30 -21.83
C THR A 12 6.00 -38.44 -21.36
N LEU A 13 6.66 -39.52 -21.68
CA LEU A 13 8.08 -39.73 -21.32
C LEU A 13 8.99 -38.67 -21.95
N ILE A 14 8.76 -38.32 -23.21
CA ILE A 14 9.53 -37.26 -23.90
C ILE A 14 9.31 -35.92 -23.19
N LEU A 15 8.08 -35.59 -22.82
CA LEU A 15 7.76 -34.35 -22.13
C LEU A 15 8.47 -34.29 -20.76
N VAL A 16 8.45 -35.39 -19.99
CA VAL A 16 9.15 -35.48 -18.70
C VAL A 16 10.66 -35.30 -18.88
N ILE A 17 11.26 -35.89 -19.91
CA ILE A 17 12.70 -35.74 -20.18
C ILE A 17 13.02 -34.26 -20.52
N ILE A 18 12.21 -33.63 -21.38
CA ILE A 18 12.41 -32.20 -21.74
C ILE A 18 12.31 -31.29 -20.51
N THR A 19 11.30 -31.51 -19.66
CA THR A 19 11.16 -30.72 -18.43
C THR A 19 12.31 -30.92 -17.46
N LEU A 20 12.78 -32.16 -17.28
CA LEU A 20 13.94 -32.45 -16.44
C LEU A 20 15.22 -31.78 -16.96
N VAL A 21 15.46 -31.83 -18.28
CA VAL A 21 16.62 -31.15 -18.90
C VAL A 21 16.51 -29.63 -18.73
N ALA A 22 15.33 -29.05 -18.93
CA ALA A 22 15.11 -27.62 -18.75
C ALA A 22 15.32 -27.17 -17.29
N VAL A 23 14.80 -27.92 -16.32
CA VAL A 23 15.00 -27.64 -14.87
C VAL A 23 16.48 -27.78 -14.50
N ALA A 24 17.16 -28.80 -14.99
CA ALA A 24 18.58 -28.98 -14.74
C ALA A 24 19.42 -27.84 -15.36
N ALA A 25 19.11 -27.42 -16.57
CA ALA A 25 19.77 -26.27 -17.21
C ALA A 25 19.54 -24.97 -16.43
N LEU A 26 18.32 -24.70 -16.00
CA LEU A 26 18.00 -23.54 -15.16
C LEU A 26 18.73 -23.56 -13.81
N ALA A 27 18.82 -24.73 -13.16
CA ALA A 27 19.54 -24.89 -11.91
C ALA A 27 21.05 -24.59 -12.06
N VAL A 28 21.66 -25.05 -13.16
CA VAL A 28 23.06 -24.77 -13.48
C VAL A 28 23.28 -23.29 -13.75
N VAL A 29 22.43 -22.66 -14.55
CA VAL A 29 22.50 -21.21 -14.82
C VAL A 29 22.37 -20.42 -13.51
N ASN A 30 21.37 -20.74 -12.70
CA ASN A 30 21.20 -20.09 -11.38
C ASN A 30 22.42 -20.23 -10.49
N GLN A 31 23.03 -21.41 -10.43
CA GLN A 31 24.24 -21.63 -9.61
C GLN A 31 25.46 -20.85 -10.12
N ILE A 32 25.61 -20.67 -11.43
CA ILE A 32 26.70 -19.91 -12.03
C ILE A 32 26.47 -18.40 -11.85
N THR A 33 25.24 -17.93 -11.95
CA THR A 33 24.91 -16.50 -11.92
C THR A 33 24.73 -15.94 -10.51
N LYS A 34 24.47 -16.79 -9.52
CA LYS A 34 24.21 -16.37 -8.12
C LYS A 34 25.35 -15.52 -7.56
N GLY A 35 26.59 -15.99 -7.63
CA GLY A 35 27.74 -15.24 -7.11
C GLY A 35 27.97 -13.88 -7.79
N PRO A 36 28.02 -13.80 -9.11
CA PRO A 36 28.09 -12.52 -9.82
C PRO A 36 26.92 -11.56 -9.51
N ILE A 37 25.68 -12.05 -9.33
CA ILE A 37 24.54 -11.25 -8.96
C ILE A 37 24.72 -10.66 -7.55
N GLU A 38 25.02 -11.51 -6.55
CA GLU A 38 25.29 -11.07 -5.17
C GLU A 38 26.40 -10.01 -5.12
N GLN A 39 27.48 -10.22 -5.88
CA GLN A 39 28.56 -9.22 -5.94
C GLN A 39 28.15 -7.90 -6.60
N ALA A 40 27.29 -7.96 -7.62
CA ALA A 40 26.76 -6.76 -8.26
C ALA A 40 25.86 -5.97 -7.30
N GLU A 41 25.02 -6.65 -6.53
CA GLU A 41 24.17 -6.04 -5.50
C GLU A 41 24.99 -5.38 -4.39
N ILE A 42 26.04 -6.04 -3.90
CA ILE A 42 26.97 -5.46 -2.89
C ILE A 42 27.63 -4.20 -3.44
N ASN A 43 28.13 -4.25 -4.68
CA ASN A 43 28.78 -3.11 -5.29
C ASN A 43 27.81 -1.95 -5.50
N GLN A 44 26.58 -2.23 -5.95
CA GLN A 44 25.54 -1.24 -6.15
C GLN A 44 25.15 -0.54 -4.84
N LYS A 45 25.00 -1.29 -3.75
CA LYS A 45 24.75 -0.74 -2.42
C LYS A 45 25.92 0.13 -1.95
N ALA A 46 27.17 -0.35 -2.11
CA ALA A 46 28.34 0.42 -1.72
C ALA A 46 28.49 1.73 -2.48
N GLU A 47 28.12 1.77 -3.77
CA GLU A 47 28.06 3.01 -4.56
C GLU A 47 26.95 3.93 -4.08
N ALA A 48 25.74 3.38 -3.83
CA ALA A 48 24.60 4.11 -3.29
C ALA A 48 24.97 4.82 -1.97
N TYR A 49 25.66 4.12 -1.06
CA TYR A 49 26.03 4.67 0.24
C TYR A 49 27.02 5.85 0.12
N LYS A 50 27.93 5.81 -0.84
CA LYS A 50 28.81 6.94 -1.14
C LYS A 50 28.08 8.13 -1.73
N VAL A 51 26.99 7.89 -2.48
CA VAL A 51 26.17 8.98 -3.02
C VAL A 51 25.40 9.68 -1.91
N VAL A 52 24.82 8.93 -0.97
CA VAL A 52 23.98 9.50 0.09
C VAL A 52 24.79 10.11 1.23
N TYR A 53 26.07 9.70 1.39
CA TYR A 53 26.96 10.23 2.42
C TYR A 53 28.39 10.33 1.87
N ALA A 54 28.67 11.39 1.09
CA ALA A 54 29.93 11.54 0.34
C ALA A 54 31.19 11.65 1.24
N ASP A 55 31.05 12.22 2.43
CA ASP A 55 32.16 12.47 3.37
C ASP A 55 32.34 11.29 4.37
N ALA A 56 31.68 10.13 4.15
CA ALA A 56 31.82 8.97 5.02
C ALA A 56 33.26 8.42 4.99
N ASN A 57 33.90 8.38 6.16
CA ASN A 57 35.22 7.77 6.30
C ASN A 57 35.13 6.25 6.48
N GLU A 58 34.21 5.78 7.32
CA GLU A 58 34.02 4.39 7.64
C GLU A 58 32.55 4.11 7.98
N PHE A 59 32.09 2.92 7.66
CA PHE A 59 30.75 2.42 8.01
C PHE A 59 30.86 1.38 9.13
N GLY A 60 30.09 1.56 10.18
CA GLY A 60 30.03 0.64 11.32
C GLY A 60 28.67 -0.03 11.42
N GLU A 61 28.68 -1.27 11.90
CA GLU A 61 27.45 -2.00 12.22
C GLU A 61 26.75 -1.35 13.43
N ILE A 62 25.42 -1.51 13.49
CA ILE A 62 24.58 -1.04 14.60
C ILE A 62 24.17 -2.23 15.45
N ASP A 63 24.58 -2.20 16.72
CA ASP A 63 24.23 -3.25 17.68
C ASP A 63 22.71 -3.37 17.86
N GLY A 64 22.19 -4.59 17.71
CA GLY A 64 20.77 -4.88 17.92
C GLY A 64 19.86 -4.43 16.77
N LEU A 65 20.38 -4.14 15.59
CA LEU A 65 19.66 -3.70 14.40
C LEU A 65 18.43 -4.56 14.10
N ASP A 66 18.55 -5.90 14.14
CA ASP A 66 17.43 -6.82 13.88
C ASP A 66 16.23 -6.59 14.81
N LYS A 67 16.47 -6.24 16.07
CA LYS A 67 15.40 -5.93 17.04
C LYS A 67 14.77 -4.59 16.75
N MET A 68 15.55 -3.59 16.32
CA MET A 68 15.08 -2.28 15.92
C MET A 68 14.19 -2.40 14.69
N ILE A 69 14.61 -3.15 13.68
CA ILE A 69 13.82 -3.39 12.44
C ILE A 69 12.49 -4.08 12.77
N LYS A 70 12.50 -5.13 13.60
CA LYS A 70 11.26 -5.81 14.00
C LYS A 70 10.29 -4.90 14.75
N LYS A 71 10.81 -4.02 15.60
CA LYS A 71 9.98 -3.03 16.30
C LYS A 71 9.41 -1.97 15.34
N ALA A 72 10.19 -1.60 14.34
CA ALA A 72 9.77 -0.60 13.35
C ALA A 72 8.61 -1.06 12.46
N THR A 73 8.42 -2.35 12.21
CA THR A 73 7.29 -2.87 11.42
C THR A 73 5.94 -2.36 11.94
N LYS A 74 5.70 -2.52 13.25
CA LYS A 74 4.46 -1.99 13.86
C LYS A 74 4.39 -0.45 13.79
N LEU A 75 5.52 0.22 13.99
CA LEU A 75 5.59 1.68 13.91
C LEU A 75 5.25 2.18 12.49
N PHE A 76 5.65 1.45 11.46
CA PHE A 76 5.31 1.76 10.06
C PHE A 76 3.82 1.56 9.79
N GLU A 77 3.23 0.46 10.29
CA GLU A 77 1.79 0.23 10.20
C GLU A 77 0.99 1.34 10.88
N ASP A 78 1.38 1.73 12.11
CA ASP A 78 0.75 2.81 12.89
C ASP A 78 0.87 4.19 12.19
N ASN A 79 1.83 4.36 11.27
CA ASN A 79 2.06 5.58 10.48
C ASN A 79 1.62 5.47 9.01
N GLY A 80 0.81 4.49 8.64
CA GLY A 80 0.30 4.35 7.27
C GLY A 80 1.34 3.91 6.24
N LEU A 81 2.50 3.39 6.68
CA LEU A 81 3.58 2.88 5.85
C LEU A 81 3.56 1.33 5.79
N SER A 82 2.37 0.76 5.71
CA SER A 82 2.19 -0.69 5.69
C SER A 82 2.95 -1.35 4.54
N GLY A 83 3.69 -2.41 4.87
CA GLY A 83 4.54 -3.13 3.92
C GLY A 83 5.92 -2.52 3.70
N CYS A 84 6.18 -1.27 4.13
CA CYS A 84 7.53 -0.72 4.11
C CYS A 84 8.44 -1.45 5.10
N THR A 85 9.71 -1.58 4.75
CA THR A 85 10.73 -2.22 5.60
C THR A 85 12.04 -1.45 5.56
N VAL A 86 12.80 -1.50 6.67
CA VAL A 86 14.21 -1.12 6.67
C VAL A 86 15.01 -2.38 6.36
N THR A 87 15.80 -2.33 5.30
CA THR A 87 16.60 -3.47 4.83
C THR A 87 18.00 -3.44 5.41
N GLU A 88 18.54 -2.24 5.69
CA GLU A 88 19.88 -2.06 6.26
C GLU A 88 19.98 -0.70 6.95
N ALA A 89 20.78 -0.63 8.00
CA ALA A 89 21.19 0.63 8.62
C ALA A 89 22.65 0.54 9.09
N LEU A 90 23.42 1.58 8.83
CA LEU A 90 24.84 1.69 9.15
C LEU A 90 25.12 2.98 9.89
N ALA A 91 26.01 2.92 10.89
CA ALA A 91 26.58 4.11 11.50
C ALA A 91 27.72 4.64 10.63
N VAL A 92 27.71 5.93 10.35
CA VAL A 92 28.86 6.60 9.70
C VAL A 92 29.81 7.07 10.78
N LYS A 93 31.08 6.68 10.67
CA LYS A 93 32.13 7.02 11.62
C LYS A 93 32.98 8.15 11.10
N ASN A 94 33.33 9.09 11.99
CA ASN A 94 34.34 10.10 11.73
C ASN A 94 35.76 9.53 11.88
N SER A 95 36.77 10.35 11.61
CA SER A 95 38.18 9.96 11.72
C SER A 95 38.63 9.57 13.16
N SER A 96 37.86 9.93 14.17
CA SER A 96 38.09 9.55 15.58
C SER A 96 37.38 8.26 15.98
N GLY A 97 36.58 7.66 15.08
CA GLY A 97 35.77 6.47 15.34
C GLY A 97 34.39 6.73 15.98
N ASP A 98 34.05 8.02 16.22
CA ASP A 98 32.74 8.39 16.76
C ASP A 98 31.68 8.37 15.66
N THR A 99 30.45 8.04 16.04
CA THR A 99 29.31 8.11 15.11
C THR A 99 28.92 9.55 14.82
N GLU A 100 28.99 9.96 13.56
CA GLU A 100 28.62 11.30 13.11
C GLU A 100 27.35 11.34 12.29
N GLY A 101 26.81 10.19 11.88
CA GLY A 101 25.60 10.10 11.09
C GLY A 101 25.19 8.65 10.85
N TYR A 102 24.19 8.48 10.00
CA TYR A 102 23.63 7.19 9.68
C TYR A 102 23.30 7.10 8.19
N ILE A 103 23.39 5.88 7.64
CA ILE A 103 22.82 5.52 6.36
C ILE A 103 21.73 4.50 6.64
N ILE A 104 20.56 4.71 6.04
CA ILE A 104 19.41 3.79 6.21
C ILE A 104 18.89 3.46 4.82
N ALA A 105 18.85 2.17 4.52
CA ALA A 105 18.21 1.62 3.34
C ALA A 105 16.82 1.08 3.71
N SER A 106 15.84 1.38 2.90
CA SER A 106 14.45 1.02 3.11
C SER A 106 13.75 0.73 1.80
N THR A 107 12.63 0.03 1.88
CA THR A 107 11.86 -0.44 0.73
C THR A 107 10.39 -0.08 0.92
N SER A 108 9.74 0.39 -0.14
CA SER A 108 8.28 0.40 -0.27
C SER A 108 7.85 -0.59 -1.34
N PRO A 109 6.84 -1.45 -1.08
CA PRO A 109 6.30 -2.38 -2.08
C PRO A 109 5.33 -1.70 -3.05
N ASN A 110 5.01 -0.42 -2.83
CA ASN A 110 3.89 0.30 -3.43
C ASN A 110 4.25 1.06 -4.72
N GLY A 111 5.39 0.77 -5.36
CA GLY A 111 5.73 1.34 -6.68
C GLY A 111 4.84 0.79 -7.79
N TYR A 112 4.70 1.54 -8.89
CA TYR A 112 3.92 1.13 -10.05
C TYR A 112 4.47 -0.15 -10.70
N GLY A 113 5.79 -0.27 -10.77
CA GLY A 113 6.49 -1.46 -11.26
C GLY A 113 6.77 -2.50 -10.18
N GLY A 114 6.34 -2.28 -8.95
CA GLY A 114 6.62 -3.10 -7.77
C GLY A 114 7.52 -2.41 -6.75
N GLU A 115 8.33 -3.17 -6.06
CA GLU A 115 9.20 -2.71 -4.99
C GLU A 115 10.20 -1.63 -5.43
N ILE A 116 10.36 -0.61 -4.59
CA ILE A 116 11.35 0.45 -4.77
C ILE A 116 12.26 0.47 -3.54
N ASP A 117 13.55 0.23 -3.76
CA ASP A 117 14.58 0.28 -2.74
C ASP A 117 15.30 1.63 -2.78
N VAL A 118 15.42 2.26 -1.64
CA VAL A 118 16.08 3.56 -1.51
C VAL A 118 17.13 3.53 -0.40
N ALA A 119 18.07 4.46 -0.45
CA ALA A 119 18.95 4.78 0.66
C ALA A 119 18.94 6.28 0.94
N ILE A 120 18.98 6.63 2.23
CA ILE A 120 19.19 8.00 2.69
C ILE A 120 20.40 8.06 3.63
N GLY A 121 21.12 9.18 3.58
CA GLY A 121 22.11 9.52 4.60
C GLY A 121 21.53 10.57 5.53
N ILE A 122 21.83 10.50 6.81
CA ILE A 122 21.38 11.47 7.83
C ILE A 122 22.56 11.90 8.69
N LYS A 123 22.73 13.23 8.86
CA LYS A 123 23.67 13.86 9.77
C LYS A 123 23.03 15.07 10.43
N ASP A 124 23.21 15.23 11.73
CA ASP A 124 22.72 16.38 12.50
C ASP A 124 21.22 16.68 12.25
N GLY A 125 20.39 15.63 12.10
CA GLY A 125 18.95 15.75 11.86
C GLY A 125 18.59 16.23 10.45
N LYS A 126 19.52 16.17 9.48
CA LYS A 126 19.29 16.53 8.07
C LYS A 126 19.67 15.38 7.15
N LEU A 127 18.99 15.30 6.01
CA LEU A 127 19.35 14.39 4.94
C LEU A 127 20.62 14.86 4.25
N THR A 128 21.67 14.05 4.22
CA THR A 128 22.90 14.34 3.49
C THR A 128 22.78 14.00 2.01
N GLY A 129 21.88 13.06 1.68
CA GLY A 129 21.60 12.63 0.33
C GLY A 129 20.52 11.55 0.28
N PHE A 130 20.07 11.29 -0.93
CA PHE A 130 19.07 10.26 -1.26
C PHE A 130 19.49 9.58 -2.58
N THR A 131 19.25 8.29 -2.68
CA THR A 131 19.38 7.58 -3.96
C THR A 131 18.41 6.40 -4.02
N VAL A 132 17.99 6.05 -5.23
CA VAL A 132 17.25 4.79 -5.51
C VAL A 132 18.28 3.69 -5.76
N ILE A 133 18.24 2.62 -4.95
CA ILE A 133 19.10 1.45 -5.09
C ILE A 133 18.59 0.58 -6.23
N SER A 134 17.28 0.26 -6.19
CA SER A 134 16.63 -0.54 -7.23
C SER A 134 15.18 -0.14 -7.44
N ASN A 135 14.69 -0.31 -8.65
CA ASN A 135 13.29 -0.18 -9.00
C ASN A 135 12.98 -0.91 -10.31
N SER A 136 11.73 -1.21 -10.56
CA SER A 136 11.23 -1.77 -11.82
C SER A 136 10.23 -0.83 -12.52
N GLU A 137 10.38 0.47 -12.31
CA GLU A 137 9.46 1.49 -12.79
C GLU A 137 9.50 1.69 -14.31
N THR A 138 8.40 2.18 -14.87
CA THR A 138 8.29 2.44 -16.30
C THR A 138 9.30 3.50 -16.77
N ALA A 139 10.08 3.15 -17.80
CA ALA A 139 11.08 4.04 -18.41
C ALA A 139 10.46 5.36 -18.90
N GLY A 140 11.09 6.49 -18.55
CA GLY A 140 10.66 7.84 -18.91
C GLY A 140 9.47 8.38 -18.08
N LEU A 141 8.92 7.56 -17.16
CA LEU A 141 7.88 7.92 -16.20
C LEU A 141 8.41 7.74 -14.78
N GLY A 142 8.03 6.65 -14.10
CA GLY A 142 8.47 6.36 -12.74
C GLY A 142 9.98 6.21 -12.59
N SER A 143 10.69 5.70 -13.59
CA SER A 143 12.16 5.59 -13.60
C SER A 143 12.89 6.92 -13.37
N LYS A 144 12.21 8.06 -13.52
CA LYS A 144 12.74 9.39 -13.18
C LYS A 144 13.04 9.56 -11.69
N CYS A 145 12.53 8.70 -10.83
CA CYS A 145 12.92 8.69 -9.41
C CYS A 145 14.43 8.46 -9.21
N SER A 146 15.10 7.80 -10.18
CA SER A 146 16.53 7.57 -10.17
C SER A 146 17.34 8.71 -10.85
N GLU A 147 16.67 9.71 -11.42
CA GLU A 147 17.37 10.83 -12.08
C GLU A 147 17.91 11.83 -11.04
N PRO A 148 19.10 12.44 -11.30
CA PRO A 148 19.71 13.39 -10.37
C PRO A 148 18.81 14.58 -10.03
N ASP A 149 17.98 15.04 -10.98
CA ASP A 149 17.06 16.17 -10.77
C ASP A 149 15.98 15.87 -9.74
N PHE A 150 15.50 14.64 -9.65
CA PHE A 150 14.57 14.23 -8.61
C PHE A 150 15.29 14.00 -7.28
N GLN A 151 16.42 13.29 -7.32
CA GLN A 151 17.16 12.90 -6.10
C GLN A 151 17.71 14.11 -5.32
N LYS A 152 18.16 15.16 -6.00
CA LYS A 152 18.71 16.37 -5.35
C LYS A 152 17.72 17.10 -4.44
N GLN A 153 16.42 16.87 -4.61
CA GLN A 153 15.40 17.51 -3.79
C GLN A 153 15.46 17.12 -2.31
N PHE A 154 15.99 15.94 -2.02
CA PHE A 154 16.07 15.41 -0.66
C PHE A 154 17.24 15.96 0.14
N LYS A 155 18.31 16.42 -0.54
CA LYS A 155 19.51 16.89 0.12
C LYS A 155 19.24 18.15 0.96
N ASP A 156 19.82 18.17 2.15
CA ASP A 156 19.75 19.26 3.14
C ASP A 156 18.35 19.46 3.76
N LYS A 157 17.33 18.64 3.39
CA LYS A 157 16.03 18.64 4.07
C LYS A 157 16.15 18.14 5.51
N ALA A 158 15.26 18.60 6.37
CA ALA A 158 15.13 18.04 7.72
C ALA A 158 14.83 16.53 7.64
N ALA A 159 15.38 15.76 8.59
CA ALA A 159 15.02 14.35 8.76
C ALA A 159 13.66 14.25 9.47
N GLU A 160 12.66 14.86 8.86
CA GLU A 160 11.25 14.91 9.25
C GLU A 160 10.42 14.26 8.15
N VAL A 161 9.21 13.81 8.49
CA VAL A 161 8.30 13.17 7.54
C VAL A 161 8.05 14.08 6.34
N LEU A 162 8.32 13.56 5.15
CA LEU A 162 8.17 14.28 3.89
C LEU A 162 6.80 14.03 3.27
N THR A 163 6.29 15.05 2.59
CA THR A 163 5.12 14.98 1.71
C THR A 163 5.54 15.35 0.28
N TYR A 164 4.67 15.09 -0.70
CA TYR A 164 4.92 15.54 -2.07
C TYR A 164 3.81 16.45 -2.58
N THR A 165 4.16 17.34 -3.48
CA THR A 165 3.24 18.26 -4.14
C THR A 165 3.36 18.21 -5.65
N LYS A 166 2.29 18.58 -6.37
CA LYS A 166 2.27 18.70 -7.84
C LYS A 166 2.44 20.14 -8.31
N THR A 167 2.46 21.09 -7.38
CA THR A 167 2.42 22.53 -7.67
C THR A 167 3.74 23.27 -7.38
N GLY A 168 4.78 22.53 -7.04
CA GLY A 168 6.09 23.05 -6.64
C GLY A 168 6.27 23.03 -5.13
N ALA A 169 7.30 22.28 -4.65
CA ALA A 169 7.64 22.17 -3.24
C ALA A 169 7.99 23.54 -2.66
N SER A 170 7.37 23.91 -1.55
CA SER A 170 7.49 25.23 -0.91
C SER A 170 8.03 25.16 0.52
N SER A 171 8.21 23.97 1.08
CA SER A 171 8.71 23.76 2.44
C SER A 171 9.87 22.75 2.48
N ASP A 172 10.57 22.71 3.61
CA ASP A 172 11.66 21.75 3.84
C ASP A 172 11.15 20.30 3.98
N THR A 173 9.86 20.11 4.16
CA THR A 173 9.21 18.79 4.26
C THR A 173 8.45 18.37 2.99
N GLU A 174 8.51 19.17 1.91
CA GLU A 174 7.86 18.87 0.64
C GLU A 174 8.88 18.52 -0.45
N ILE A 175 8.49 17.61 -1.35
CA ILE A 175 9.19 17.33 -2.60
C ILE A 175 8.25 17.49 -3.79
N ASP A 176 8.79 17.76 -4.96
CA ASP A 176 8.02 17.82 -6.20
C ASP A 176 7.72 16.41 -6.71
N ALA A 177 6.46 16.17 -7.01
CA ALA A 177 6.05 14.91 -7.61
C ALA A 177 6.58 14.75 -9.04
N ILE A 178 6.91 13.51 -9.40
CA ILE A 178 7.25 13.16 -10.78
C ILE A 178 5.99 13.27 -11.64
N SER A 179 6.02 14.16 -12.63
CA SER A 179 4.88 14.35 -13.53
C SER A 179 4.52 13.05 -14.26
N GLY A 180 3.28 12.63 -14.16
CA GLY A 180 2.77 11.40 -14.74
C GLY A 180 3.15 10.12 -13.99
N ALA A 181 3.79 10.22 -12.80
CA ALA A 181 4.22 9.07 -12.00
C ALA A 181 3.94 9.28 -10.49
N THR A 182 2.71 9.63 -10.16
CA THR A 182 2.29 9.89 -8.77
C THR A 182 2.46 8.65 -7.88
N ILE A 183 2.18 7.45 -8.40
CA ILE A 183 2.33 6.19 -7.68
C ILE A 183 3.79 5.98 -7.27
N THR A 184 4.71 6.11 -8.22
CA THR A 184 6.15 6.03 -7.94
C THR A 184 6.61 7.08 -6.94
N THR A 185 6.12 8.33 -7.09
CA THR A 185 6.45 9.42 -6.14
C THR A 185 5.99 9.06 -4.73
N ASN A 186 4.77 8.55 -4.59
CA ASN A 186 4.24 8.10 -3.30
C ASN A 186 5.12 7.01 -2.69
N ALA A 187 5.41 5.94 -3.45
CA ALA A 187 6.21 4.82 -2.97
C ALA A 187 7.64 5.23 -2.55
N VAL A 188 8.29 6.12 -3.32
CA VAL A 188 9.58 6.69 -2.92
C VAL A 188 9.46 7.49 -1.62
N THR A 189 8.40 8.31 -1.50
CA THR A 189 8.17 9.11 -0.28
C THR A 189 7.91 8.21 0.93
N GLU A 190 7.14 7.15 0.77
CA GLU A 190 6.91 6.13 1.81
C GLU A 190 8.20 5.45 2.25
N ALA A 191 9.03 5.01 1.31
CA ALA A 191 10.31 4.38 1.63
C ALA A 191 11.23 5.35 2.40
N VAL A 192 11.33 6.61 1.95
CA VAL A 192 12.12 7.65 2.64
C VAL A 192 11.56 7.92 4.04
N ASN A 193 10.24 8.03 4.18
CA ASN A 193 9.60 8.25 5.48
C ASN A 193 9.79 7.06 6.43
N ALA A 194 9.78 5.83 5.94
CA ALA A 194 10.12 4.65 6.75
C ALA A 194 11.54 4.75 7.31
N ALA A 195 12.51 5.16 6.48
CA ALA A 195 13.89 5.37 6.94
C ALA A 195 14.00 6.53 7.94
N ILE A 196 13.30 7.64 7.73
CA ILE A 196 13.26 8.79 8.65
C ILE A 196 12.64 8.39 10.00
N ILE A 197 11.48 7.74 10.00
CA ILE A 197 10.79 7.26 11.20
C ILE A 197 11.68 6.26 11.97
N PHE A 198 12.34 5.36 11.24
CA PHE A 198 13.30 4.44 11.84
C PHE A 198 14.46 5.20 12.54
N TYR A 199 15.03 6.22 11.86
CA TYR A 199 16.06 7.07 12.44
C TYR A 199 15.57 7.78 13.71
N GLN A 200 14.43 8.44 13.64
CA GLN A 200 13.85 9.19 14.76
C GLN A 200 13.57 8.31 15.97
N SER A 201 13.05 7.09 15.73
CA SER A 201 12.71 6.16 16.81
C SER A 201 13.91 5.58 17.54
N ASN A 202 15.07 5.48 16.87
CA ASN A 202 16.25 4.80 17.41
C ASN A 202 17.43 5.74 17.69
N PHE A 203 17.55 6.88 16.98
CA PHE A 203 18.74 7.74 17.04
C PHE A 203 18.40 9.23 17.14
N GLY A 204 17.21 9.66 16.77
CA GLY A 204 16.84 11.07 16.52
C GLY A 204 16.01 11.77 17.61
N GLY A 205 15.82 11.18 18.79
CA GLY A 205 15.15 11.88 19.91
C GLY A 205 13.63 11.82 19.94
N GLY A 206 12.99 10.96 19.17
CA GLY A 206 11.55 10.70 19.18
C GLY A 206 10.93 10.73 17.78
N VAL A 207 9.88 9.96 17.59
CA VAL A 207 9.16 9.86 16.32
C VAL A 207 8.20 11.04 16.17
N GLN A 208 8.29 11.71 15.05
CA GLN A 208 7.26 12.62 14.60
C GLN A 208 6.14 11.77 13.96
N GLU A 209 4.95 11.79 14.55
CA GLU A 209 3.79 11.15 13.93
C GLU A 209 3.54 11.75 12.54
N MET A 210 3.36 10.89 11.54
CA MET A 210 2.91 11.36 10.24
C MET A 210 1.53 12.02 10.41
N ALA A 211 1.40 13.25 9.95
CA ALA A 211 0.08 13.83 9.82
C ALA A 211 -0.76 12.91 8.93
N LYS A 212 -1.87 12.41 9.44
CA LYS A 212 -2.81 11.65 8.61
C LYS A 212 -3.19 12.53 7.41
N PRO A 213 -3.25 11.98 6.18
CA PRO A 213 -3.63 12.77 5.01
C PRO A 213 -4.98 13.45 5.25
N ASP A 214 -5.12 14.69 4.83
CA ASP A 214 -6.41 15.38 4.89
C ASP A 214 -7.37 14.75 3.87
N LEU A 215 -8.31 13.97 4.36
CA LEU A 215 -9.32 13.28 3.55
C LEU A 215 -10.64 14.07 3.45
N THR A 216 -10.68 15.31 3.91
CA THR A 216 -11.89 16.14 3.96
C THR A 216 -12.61 16.24 2.62
N GLU A 217 -11.87 16.40 1.52
CA GLU A 217 -12.46 16.44 0.16
C GLU A 217 -13.21 15.13 -0.19
N PHE A 218 -12.63 13.98 0.14
CA PHE A 218 -13.26 12.68 -0.09
C PHE A 218 -14.46 12.47 0.83
N TYR A 219 -14.37 12.93 2.07
CA TYR A 219 -15.46 12.85 3.03
C TYR A 219 -16.64 13.73 2.60
N GLN A 220 -16.39 14.91 2.02
CA GLN A 220 -17.44 15.77 1.45
C GLN A 220 -18.11 15.13 0.23
N LYS A 221 -17.36 14.36 -0.60
CA LYS A 221 -17.95 13.58 -1.70
C LYS A 221 -18.79 12.40 -1.18
N ALA A 222 -18.30 11.73 -0.13
CA ALA A 222 -19.02 10.63 0.51
C ALA A 222 -20.28 11.11 1.27
N TYR A 223 -20.22 12.30 1.85
CA TYR A 223 -21.35 12.91 2.56
C TYR A 223 -21.60 14.33 2.07
N PRO A 224 -22.34 14.50 0.96
CA PRO A 224 -22.66 15.82 0.41
C PRO A 224 -23.43 16.69 1.40
N GLY A 225 -22.96 17.93 1.58
CA GLY A 225 -23.54 18.87 2.55
C GLY A 225 -22.99 18.76 3.98
N ALA A 226 -21.98 17.94 4.19
CA ALA A 226 -21.22 17.95 5.44
C ALA A 226 -20.49 19.29 5.61
N THR A 227 -20.59 19.84 6.82
CA THR A 227 -19.90 21.09 7.22
C THR A 227 -18.82 20.85 8.26
N ASP A 228 -18.85 19.67 8.91
CA ASP A 228 -18.00 19.32 10.03
C ASP A 228 -17.81 17.80 10.09
N PHE A 229 -16.61 17.37 10.41
CA PHE A 229 -16.20 15.98 10.62
C PHE A 229 -15.46 15.86 11.96
N ALA A 230 -16.12 15.28 12.94
CA ALA A 230 -15.58 15.10 14.28
C ALA A 230 -15.11 13.66 14.50
N ASP A 231 -14.08 13.50 15.33
CA ASP A 231 -13.63 12.19 15.78
C ASP A 231 -14.72 11.49 16.60
N VAL A 232 -14.89 10.20 16.38
CA VAL A 232 -15.78 9.35 17.17
C VAL A 232 -14.98 8.82 18.36
N GLU A 233 -15.58 8.88 19.56
CA GLU A 233 -14.93 8.38 20.77
C GLU A 233 -14.59 6.89 20.64
N ASN A 234 -13.34 6.52 20.93
CA ASN A 234 -12.80 5.17 20.81
C ASN A 234 -12.86 4.57 19.38
N ALA A 235 -12.97 5.40 18.34
CA ALA A 235 -13.07 4.93 16.94
C ALA A 235 -11.96 3.95 16.55
N ASP A 236 -10.70 4.28 16.87
CA ASP A 236 -9.55 3.44 16.52
C ASP A 236 -9.66 2.04 17.14
N LYS A 237 -10.13 1.95 18.39
CA LYS A 237 -10.34 0.66 19.06
C LYS A 237 -11.50 -0.11 18.44
N LEU A 238 -12.62 0.55 18.18
CA LEU A 238 -13.79 -0.08 17.54
C LEU A 238 -13.44 -0.60 16.15
N ALA A 239 -12.73 0.17 15.35
CA ALA A 239 -12.25 -0.20 14.04
C ALA A 239 -11.27 -1.40 14.09
N ALA A 240 -10.31 -1.39 15.02
CA ALA A 240 -9.35 -2.47 15.20
C ALA A 240 -10.04 -3.77 15.67
N ASP A 241 -10.92 -3.70 16.67
CA ASP A 241 -11.67 -4.85 17.19
C ASP A 241 -12.58 -5.45 16.12
N PHE A 242 -13.25 -4.63 15.31
CA PHE A 242 -14.08 -5.08 14.20
C PHE A 242 -13.25 -5.73 13.08
N THR A 243 -12.18 -5.07 12.65
CA THR A 243 -11.27 -5.58 11.61
C THR A 243 -10.68 -6.95 12.00
N ALA A 244 -10.26 -7.12 13.25
CA ALA A 244 -9.70 -8.37 13.74
C ALA A 244 -10.67 -9.58 13.65
N ASN A 245 -11.98 -9.32 13.65
CA ASN A 245 -13.01 -10.34 13.57
C ASN A 245 -13.68 -10.44 12.18
N LEU A 246 -13.35 -9.57 11.24
CA LEU A 246 -14.04 -9.39 9.97
C LEU A 246 -14.02 -10.66 9.10
N GLU A 247 -12.84 -11.26 8.94
CA GLU A 247 -12.68 -12.50 8.17
C GLU A 247 -13.39 -13.69 8.83
N SER A 248 -13.22 -13.84 10.16
CA SER A 248 -13.83 -14.97 10.88
C SER A 248 -15.35 -14.88 10.98
N LYS A 249 -15.90 -13.67 11.12
CA LYS A 249 -17.34 -13.43 11.30
C LYS A 249 -18.09 -13.34 9.98
N TYR A 250 -17.48 -12.72 8.97
CA TYR A 250 -18.14 -12.38 7.70
C TYR A 250 -17.45 -12.97 6.46
N GLY A 251 -16.24 -13.52 6.57
CA GLY A 251 -15.48 -14.03 5.43
C GLY A 251 -14.82 -12.93 4.56
N LEU A 252 -14.80 -11.68 5.04
CA LEU A 252 -14.14 -10.55 4.36
C LEU A 252 -12.66 -10.50 4.72
N ALA A 253 -11.84 -11.22 3.96
CA ALA A 253 -10.39 -11.21 4.13
C ALA A 253 -9.75 -9.96 3.50
N ASN A 254 -8.66 -9.48 4.11
CA ASN A 254 -7.88 -8.33 3.62
C ASN A 254 -8.70 -7.04 3.46
N CYS A 255 -9.67 -6.85 4.34
CA CYS A 255 -10.44 -5.62 4.46
C CYS A 255 -10.19 -5.00 5.83
N THR A 256 -10.13 -3.66 5.90
CA THR A 256 -9.90 -2.92 7.14
C THR A 256 -10.83 -1.72 7.27
N VAL A 257 -11.12 -1.31 8.50
CA VAL A 257 -11.72 0.00 8.80
C VAL A 257 -10.59 0.93 9.19
N GLU A 258 -10.36 1.98 8.39
CA GLU A 258 -9.23 2.91 8.56
C GLU A 258 -9.59 4.10 9.44
N GLU A 259 -10.77 4.69 9.20
CA GLU A 259 -11.19 5.89 9.92
C GLU A 259 -12.71 6.01 9.98
N VAL A 260 -13.21 6.61 11.05
CA VAL A 260 -14.63 6.88 11.27
C VAL A 260 -14.79 8.31 11.76
N LYS A 261 -15.63 9.09 11.09
CA LYS A 261 -15.97 10.47 11.48
C LYS A 261 -17.47 10.60 11.70
N ALA A 262 -17.84 11.28 12.76
CA ALA A 262 -19.20 11.78 12.95
C ALA A 262 -19.37 13.07 12.13
N VAL A 263 -20.51 13.19 11.46
CA VAL A 263 -20.81 14.33 10.58
C VAL A 263 -21.83 15.24 11.24
N ASN A 264 -21.61 16.56 11.16
CA ASN A 264 -22.54 17.60 11.60
C ASN A 264 -23.10 17.39 13.01
N GLY A 265 -22.21 17.05 13.96
CA GLY A 265 -22.63 16.83 15.36
C GLY A 265 -23.36 15.50 15.60
N GLY A 266 -23.19 14.50 14.74
CA GLY A 266 -23.77 13.15 14.89
C GLY A 266 -25.00 12.89 14.03
N GLU A 267 -25.29 13.72 13.02
CA GLU A 267 -26.37 13.45 12.08
C GLU A 267 -26.14 12.19 11.22
N GLY A 268 -24.88 11.75 11.09
CA GLY A 268 -24.48 10.59 10.35
C GLY A 268 -22.99 10.32 10.50
N TYR A 269 -22.46 9.44 9.66
CA TYR A 269 -21.06 9.01 9.72
C TYR A 269 -20.44 8.98 8.34
N VAL A 270 -19.14 9.23 8.27
CA VAL A 270 -18.28 8.84 7.16
C VAL A 270 -17.31 7.78 7.66
N ILE A 271 -17.24 6.67 6.95
CA ILE A 271 -16.40 5.53 7.27
C ILE A 271 -15.44 5.30 6.10
N SER A 272 -14.14 5.35 6.38
CA SER A 272 -13.09 4.99 5.42
C SER A 272 -12.68 3.55 5.66
N THR A 273 -12.62 2.77 4.58
CA THR A 273 -12.25 1.35 4.61
C THR A 273 -11.36 0.99 3.44
N THR A 274 -10.63 -0.11 3.59
CA THR A 274 -9.80 -0.66 2.51
C THR A 274 -10.21 -2.09 2.17
N ALA A 275 -9.96 -2.48 0.93
CA ALA A 275 -10.02 -3.88 0.48
C ALA A 275 -9.08 -4.10 -0.72
N ILE A 276 -8.66 -5.34 -0.93
CA ILE A 276 -7.81 -5.70 -2.07
C ILE A 276 -8.65 -5.82 -3.34
N GLY A 277 -8.22 -5.12 -4.40
CA GLY A 277 -8.75 -5.23 -5.76
C GLY A 277 -7.89 -6.15 -6.64
N PHE A 278 -7.66 -5.71 -7.90
CA PHE A 278 -6.76 -6.39 -8.82
C PHE A 278 -5.29 -6.16 -8.44
N ALA A 279 -4.94 -4.93 -8.05
CA ALA A 279 -3.62 -4.58 -7.55
C ALA A 279 -3.42 -5.13 -6.14
N LYS A 280 -2.80 -6.31 -6.04
CA LYS A 280 -2.64 -7.02 -4.75
C LYS A 280 -1.68 -6.34 -3.78
N THR A 281 -0.83 -5.45 -4.25
CA THR A 281 0.20 -4.75 -3.45
C THR A 281 -0.30 -3.48 -2.79
N ALA A 282 -1.44 -2.94 -3.25
CA ALA A 282 -2.03 -1.74 -2.70
C ALA A 282 -3.55 -1.89 -2.59
N PRO A 283 -4.13 -1.78 -1.39
CA PRO A 283 -5.57 -1.84 -1.23
C PRO A 283 -6.25 -0.63 -1.87
N ILE A 284 -7.48 -0.84 -2.32
CA ILE A 284 -8.39 0.24 -2.69
C ILE A 284 -8.91 0.84 -1.39
N GLN A 285 -8.68 2.12 -1.17
CA GLN A 285 -9.25 2.86 -0.05
C GLN A 285 -10.46 3.67 -0.51
N ILE A 286 -11.56 3.56 0.21
CA ILE A 286 -12.80 4.29 -0.07
C ILE A 286 -13.26 5.08 1.16
N ALA A 287 -14.13 6.06 0.91
CA ALA A 287 -14.95 6.68 1.93
C ALA A 287 -16.43 6.52 1.55
N ILE A 288 -17.27 6.15 2.52
CA ILE A 288 -18.71 6.02 2.36
C ILE A 288 -19.42 6.82 3.44
N GLY A 289 -20.39 7.62 3.04
CA GLY A 289 -21.22 8.36 3.98
C GLY A 289 -22.52 7.61 4.29
N ILE A 290 -22.96 7.66 5.55
CA ILE A 290 -24.19 6.99 6.01
C ILE A 290 -25.02 7.96 6.84
N LYS A 291 -26.31 8.06 6.51
CA LYS A 291 -27.33 8.81 7.27
C LYS A 291 -28.70 8.16 7.14
N ASP A 292 -29.45 8.08 8.21
CA ASP A 292 -30.83 7.56 8.24
C ASP A 292 -30.98 6.22 7.48
N ASP A 293 -30.08 5.26 7.78
CA ASP A 293 -29.96 3.95 7.15
C ASP A 293 -29.85 3.96 5.61
N LYS A 294 -29.24 5.03 5.08
CA LYS A 294 -28.93 5.17 3.66
C LYS A 294 -27.48 5.61 3.44
N LEU A 295 -26.93 5.17 2.34
CA LEU A 295 -25.67 5.67 1.83
C LEU A 295 -25.89 7.08 1.26
N THR A 296 -25.13 8.07 1.72
CA THR A 296 -25.26 9.46 1.26
C THR A 296 -24.44 9.74 0.02
N GLY A 297 -23.33 9.03 -0.15
CA GLY A 297 -22.40 9.14 -1.26
C GLY A 297 -21.20 8.20 -1.06
N PHE A 298 -20.30 8.24 -2.02
CA PHE A 298 -19.12 7.37 -2.11
C PHE A 298 -17.96 8.12 -2.75
N ALA A 299 -16.75 7.87 -2.28
CA ALA A 299 -15.53 8.36 -2.90
C ALA A 299 -14.42 7.30 -2.84
N VAL A 300 -13.64 7.17 -3.89
CA VAL A 300 -12.39 6.42 -3.87
C VAL A 300 -11.30 7.38 -3.40
N VAL A 301 -10.68 7.07 -2.28
CA VAL A 301 -9.61 7.86 -1.66
C VAL A 301 -8.27 7.55 -2.33
N ASN A 302 -7.98 6.26 -2.48
CA ASN A 302 -6.76 5.77 -3.13
C ASN A 302 -7.02 4.45 -3.86
N GLN A 303 -6.35 4.26 -4.98
CA GLN A 303 -6.37 3.01 -5.74
C GLN A 303 -5.15 2.95 -6.67
N MET A 304 -4.68 1.74 -6.96
CA MET A 304 -3.59 1.46 -7.89
C MET A 304 -4.02 0.49 -8.99
N GLU A 305 -5.29 0.56 -9.36
CA GLU A 305 -5.92 -0.29 -10.36
C GLU A 305 -5.49 0.09 -11.79
N THR A 306 -5.60 -0.85 -12.70
CA THR A 306 -5.16 -0.67 -14.09
C THR A 306 -5.94 0.45 -14.81
N PRO A 307 -5.27 1.49 -15.36
CA PRO A 307 -5.90 2.53 -16.15
C PRO A 307 -6.72 1.97 -17.33
N GLY A 308 -7.90 2.51 -17.55
CA GLY A 308 -8.83 2.07 -18.59
C GLY A 308 -9.60 0.78 -18.27
N TYR A 309 -9.37 0.20 -17.09
CA TYR A 309 -10.08 -0.97 -16.56
C TYR A 309 -10.52 -0.70 -15.12
N GLY A 310 -9.82 -1.22 -14.13
CA GLY A 310 -10.16 -1.07 -12.71
C GLY A 310 -10.16 0.38 -12.22
N ALA A 311 -9.29 1.24 -12.75
CA ALA A 311 -9.27 2.67 -12.41
C ALA A 311 -10.60 3.39 -12.68
N ALA A 312 -11.49 2.82 -13.51
CA ALA A 312 -12.85 3.34 -13.72
C ALA A 312 -13.72 3.31 -12.43
N CYS A 313 -13.27 2.65 -11.36
CA CYS A 313 -13.92 2.75 -10.05
C CYS A 313 -13.97 4.18 -9.48
N THR A 314 -13.17 5.11 -10.02
CA THR A 314 -13.17 6.53 -9.65
C THR A 314 -14.09 7.39 -10.49
N GLU A 315 -14.65 6.87 -11.57
CA GLU A 315 -15.51 7.62 -12.49
C GLU A 315 -16.93 7.81 -11.95
N ASP A 316 -17.56 8.91 -12.33
CA ASP A 316 -18.89 9.29 -11.82
C ASP A 316 -19.96 8.23 -12.12
N ASP A 317 -19.88 7.57 -13.29
CA ASP A 317 -20.81 6.49 -13.69
C ASP A 317 -20.78 5.32 -12.70
N PHE A 318 -19.63 5.04 -12.11
CA PHE A 318 -19.51 3.98 -11.11
C PHE A 318 -19.82 4.48 -9.69
N THR A 319 -19.25 5.62 -9.30
CA THR A 319 -19.35 6.14 -7.92
C THR A 319 -20.75 6.60 -7.56
N SER A 320 -21.53 7.09 -8.52
CA SER A 320 -22.91 7.55 -8.31
C SER A 320 -23.90 6.42 -7.95
N GLN A 321 -23.55 5.17 -8.21
CA GLN A 321 -24.44 4.03 -7.92
C GLN A 321 -24.71 3.82 -6.43
N PHE A 322 -23.85 4.32 -5.55
CA PHE A 322 -23.93 4.07 -4.11
C PHE A 322 -24.92 5.03 -3.41
N ALA A 323 -25.01 6.27 -3.85
CA ALA A 323 -25.87 7.27 -3.21
C ALA A 323 -27.36 6.88 -3.21
N GLY A 324 -27.99 6.98 -2.05
CA GLY A 324 -29.42 6.66 -1.86
C GLY A 324 -29.74 5.19 -1.62
N LYS A 325 -28.78 4.27 -1.78
CA LYS A 325 -28.98 2.85 -1.43
C LYS A 325 -29.19 2.70 0.07
N LYS A 326 -29.99 1.72 0.46
CA LYS A 326 -30.17 1.37 1.87
C LYS A 326 -28.87 0.78 2.43
N VAL A 327 -28.64 1.03 3.71
CA VAL A 327 -27.60 0.33 4.47
C VAL A 327 -27.91 -1.17 4.46
N GLY A 328 -27.04 -1.95 3.88
CA GLY A 328 -27.17 -3.39 3.70
C GLY A 328 -26.02 -3.92 2.84
N VAL A 329 -25.86 -5.23 2.83
CA VAL A 329 -24.81 -5.88 2.03
C VAL A 329 -25.11 -5.71 0.55
N LEU A 330 -24.11 -5.22 -0.20
CA LEU A 330 -24.19 -5.03 -1.64
C LEU A 330 -23.48 -6.18 -2.37
N THR A 331 -23.98 -6.50 -3.56
CA THR A 331 -23.39 -7.49 -4.47
C THR A 331 -22.99 -6.85 -5.79
N ALA A 332 -21.81 -7.22 -6.31
CA ALA A 332 -21.36 -6.80 -7.64
C ALA A 332 -21.93 -7.73 -8.71
N LYS A 333 -22.57 -7.17 -9.75
CA LYS A 333 -23.18 -7.94 -10.83
C LYS A 333 -23.18 -7.16 -12.14
N ALA A 334 -22.81 -7.79 -13.23
CA ALA A 334 -22.87 -7.16 -14.55
C ALA A 334 -24.31 -6.76 -14.91
N GLY A 335 -24.56 -5.47 -15.18
CA GLY A 335 -25.88 -4.92 -15.41
C GLY A 335 -26.74 -4.88 -14.15
N GLY A 336 -26.16 -4.86 -12.96
CA GLY A 336 -26.86 -4.82 -11.68
C GLY A 336 -27.69 -3.55 -11.53
N THR A 337 -28.99 -3.69 -11.20
CA THR A 337 -29.92 -2.56 -11.05
C THR A 337 -30.79 -2.64 -9.80
N ALA A 338 -30.69 -3.74 -9.03
CA ALA A 338 -31.44 -3.87 -7.79
C ALA A 338 -30.86 -2.96 -6.69
N ASP A 339 -31.64 -2.74 -5.64
CA ASP A 339 -31.24 -1.86 -4.53
C ASP A 339 -29.99 -2.34 -3.82
N ASP A 340 -29.75 -3.64 -3.81
CA ASP A 340 -28.60 -4.33 -3.22
C ASP A 340 -27.52 -4.73 -4.25
N GLU A 341 -27.66 -4.33 -5.52
CA GLU A 341 -26.70 -4.63 -6.58
C GLU A 341 -25.91 -3.39 -7.00
N ILE A 342 -24.63 -3.60 -7.37
CA ILE A 342 -23.76 -2.63 -8.03
C ILE A 342 -23.45 -3.15 -9.43
N ASP A 343 -23.62 -2.31 -10.46
CA ASP A 343 -23.22 -2.67 -11.81
C ASP A 343 -21.70 -2.75 -11.90
N ALA A 344 -21.22 -3.92 -12.27
CA ALA A 344 -19.80 -4.23 -12.26
C ALA A 344 -19.08 -3.52 -13.42
N ILE A 345 -17.88 -3.01 -13.15
CA ILE A 345 -17.00 -2.43 -14.17
C ILE A 345 -16.63 -3.52 -15.19
N SER A 346 -16.97 -3.28 -16.45
CA SER A 346 -16.69 -4.25 -17.52
C SER A 346 -15.18 -4.53 -17.63
N GLY A 347 -14.81 -5.82 -17.56
CA GLY A 347 -13.43 -6.28 -17.63
C GLY A 347 -12.61 -6.04 -16.34
N ALA A 348 -13.23 -5.55 -15.26
CA ALA A 348 -12.54 -5.28 -13.99
C ALA A 348 -13.27 -5.89 -12.78
N THR A 349 -13.61 -7.16 -12.86
CA THR A 349 -14.35 -7.89 -11.82
C THR A 349 -13.64 -7.88 -10.47
N PHE A 350 -12.31 -8.03 -10.45
CA PHE A 350 -11.53 -8.01 -9.20
C PHE A 350 -11.61 -6.65 -8.50
N THR A 351 -11.47 -5.56 -9.26
CA THR A 351 -11.61 -4.21 -8.73
C THR A 351 -13.01 -3.95 -8.21
N THR A 352 -14.04 -4.31 -8.99
CA THR A 352 -15.43 -4.14 -8.57
C THR A 352 -15.72 -4.88 -7.27
N ASN A 353 -15.25 -6.11 -7.15
CA ASN A 353 -15.40 -6.91 -5.93
C ASN A 353 -14.62 -6.28 -4.76
N GLY A 354 -13.39 -5.80 -4.99
CA GLY A 354 -12.60 -5.09 -3.99
C GLY A 354 -13.35 -3.86 -3.44
N VAL A 355 -13.85 -3.01 -4.34
CA VAL A 355 -14.65 -1.84 -3.93
C VAL A 355 -15.92 -2.26 -3.17
N THR A 356 -16.65 -3.26 -3.68
CA THR A 356 -17.89 -3.74 -3.03
C THR A 356 -17.59 -4.33 -1.64
N ASN A 357 -16.47 -5.05 -1.49
CA ASN A 357 -16.04 -5.58 -0.19
C ASN A 357 -15.66 -4.44 0.78
N ALA A 358 -14.99 -3.39 0.30
CA ALA A 358 -14.70 -2.22 1.13
C ALA A 358 -15.98 -1.53 1.60
N VAL A 359 -16.97 -1.35 0.71
CA VAL A 359 -18.30 -0.80 1.07
C VAL A 359 -19.01 -1.69 2.07
N ASN A 360 -19.02 -3.00 1.85
CA ASN A 360 -19.63 -3.96 2.78
C ASN A 360 -18.96 -3.95 4.15
N THR A 361 -17.64 -3.77 4.19
CA THR A 361 -16.90 -3.59 5.46
C THR A 361 -17.41 -2.38 6.22
N ALA A 362 -17.57 -1.23 5.56
CA ALA A 362 -18.08 0.00 6.20
C ALA A 362 -19.53 -0.15 6.66
N VAL A 363 -20.38 -0.77 5.83
CA VAL A 363 -21.79 -1.00 6.14
C VAL A 363 -21.95 -1.94 7.33
N LEU A 364 -21.22 -3.06 7.34
CA LEU A 364 -21.26 -4.02 8.45
C LEU A 364 -20.70 -3.43 9.75
N PHE A 365 -19.64 -2.62 9.65
CA PHE A 365 -19.10 -1.89 10.79
C PHE A 365 -20.13 -0.92 11.36
N TYR A 366 -20.81 -0.14 10.50
CA TYR A 366 -21.84 0.78 10.92
C TYR A 366 -22.99 0.04 11.63
N MET A 367 -23.49 -1.04 11.04
CA MET A 367 -24.60 -1.82 11.61
C MET A 367 -24.24 -2.48 12.95
N ASP A 368 -23.02 -2.98 13.09
CA ASP A 368 -22.53 -3.64 14.31
C ASP A 368 -22.23 -2.64 15.44
N THR A 369 -21.82 -1.41 15.08
CA THR A 369 -21.31 -0.41 16.04
C THR A 369 -22.34 0.65 16.40
N PHE A 370 -23.10 1.14 15.42
CA PHE A 370 -24.02 2.27 15.56
C PHE A 370 -25.49 1.94 15.23
N GLY A 371 -25.74 0.80 14.61
CA GLY A 371 -27.08 0.31 14.22
C GLY A 371 -27.65 -0.72 15.18
N ASP A 372 -28.70 -1.40 14.72
CA ASP A 372 -29.40 -2.44 15.49
C ASP A 372 -28.69 -3.82 15.46
N GLY A 373 -27.47 -3.88 14.96
CA GLY A 373 -26.65 -5.08 14.77
C GLY A 373 -26.55 -5.52 13.30
N ALA A 374 -25.38 -6.06 12.94
CA ALA A 374 -25.17 -6.56 11.59
C ALA A 374 -25.86 -7.93 11.38
N PRO A 375 -26.40 -8.20 10.17
CA PRO A 375 -27.03 -9.48 9.87
C PRO A 375 -25.99 -10.61 9.87
N GLU A 376 -26.46 -11.85 10.10
CA GLU A 376 -25.64 -13.04 9.85
C GLU A 376 -25.47 -13.23 8.33
N VAL A 377 -24.35 -12.79 7.81
CA VAL A 377 -23.95 -12.97 6.40
C VAL A 377 -22.58 -13.60 6.35
N SER A 378 -22.31 -14.38 5.32
CA SER A 378 -21.00 -14.95 5.07
C SER A 378 -20.66 -14.77 3.59
N PHE A 379 -19.47 -14.22 3.35
CA PHE A 379 -18.91 -14.10 2.00
C PHE A 379 -18.04 -15.33 1.73
N GLU A 380 -18.34 -16.08 0.68
CA GLU A 380 -17.50 -17.21 0.30
C GLU A 380 -16.13 -16.73 -0.18
N SER A 381 -15.07 -17.15 0.49
CA SER A 381 -13.71 -17.02 0.00
C SER A 381 -13.46 -18.02 -1.11
N ASN A 382 -13.62 -17.63 -2.35
CA ASN A 382 -13.18 -18.45 -3.48
C ASN A 382 -11.64 -18.40 -3.56
N GLY A 383 -10.97 -19.34 -2.91
CA GLY A 383 -9.55 -19.68 -2.96
C GLY A 383 -8.57 -18.56 -3.27
N ALA A 384 -7.33 -18.66 -2.83
CA ALA A 384 -6.27 -17.65 -2.78
C ALA A 384 -5.99 -16.77 -4.03
N ASP A 385 -6.76 -16.88 -5.10
CA ASP A 385 -6.61 -16.17 -6.37
C ASP A 385 -7.87 -15.49 -6.92
N ALA A 386 -8.99 -15.58 -6.25
CA ALA A 386 -10.22 -14.92 -6.68
C ALA A 386 -10.66 -13.88 -5.65
N ALA A 387 -10.72 -12.60 -6.05
CA ALA A 387 -11.59 -11.66 -5.39
C ALA A 387 -13.02 -12.23 -5.53
N SER A 388 -13.58 -12.73 -4.43
CA SER A 388 -14.88 -13.39 -4.44
C SER A 388 -15.96 -12.36 -4.72
N GLY A 389 -16.74 -12.57 -5.76
CA GLY A 389 -18.05 -11.98 -5.84
C GLY A 389 -18.86 -12.49 -4.65
N ALA A 390 -19.42 -11.59 -3.86
CA ALA A 390 -20.24 -11.96 -2.72
C ALA A 390 -21.43 -12.81 -3.18
N THR A 391 -21.43 -14.09 -2.80
CA THR A 391 -22.66 -14.89 -2.83
C THR A 391 -23.24 -14.82 -1.43
N VAL A 392 -24.23 -13.97 -1.23
CA VAL A 392 -24.96 -13.87 0.04
C VAL A 392 -25.80 -15.14 0.19
N GLN A 393 -25.44 -16.01 1.11
CA GLN A 393 -26.36 -17.00 1.62
C GLN A 393 -27.07 -16.40 2.84
N ALA A 394 -28.27 -15.86 2.61
CA ALA A 394 -29.18 -15.57 3.71
C ALA A 394 -29.68 -16.91 4.28
N GLN A 395 -29.41 -17.18 5.55
CA GLN A 395 -30.10 -18.23 6.33
C GLN A 395 -31.42 -17.71 6.88
#